data_4216a45b20f29eed79ced2f3e8663a3c
#
_entry.id   4216a45b20f29eed79ced2f3e8663a3c
#
_cell.length_a   1.000
_cell.length_b   1.000
_cell.length_c   1.000
_cell.angle_alpha   90.00
_cell.angle_beta   90.00
_cell.angle_gamma   90.00
#
_symmetry.space_group_name_H-M   'P 1'
#
loop_
_entity.id
_entity.type
_entity.pdbx_description
1 polymer ?
#
loop_
_entity_poly.entity_id
_entity_poly.type
_entity_poly.pdbx_seq_one_letter_code
_entity_poly.pdbx_strand_id
1 'polypeptide(L)'
;MSLAAVPRAIDYDAVTGALEALPGVTKVHDLHIWPMSTTEPVLTAHLVIPTGHPGDGFLAAARVMLRDRFAIGHATLQVEMGGDCVAC
;
A
#
# COMPACT_ATOMS: atom_id res chain seq x y z
N MET A 1 -14.60 -23.23 12.42
CA MET A 1 -13.95 -23.16 12.28
C MET A 1 -12.84 -22.77 12.40
N SER A 2 -12.22 -22.95 12.82
CA SER A 2 -11.23 -22.61 13.04
C SER A 2 -10.32 -22.26 12.24
N LEU A 3 -10.29 -22.18 11.45
CA LEU A 3 -9.65 -21.72 10.45
C LEU A 3 -8.92 -20.50 10.63
N ALA A 4 -9.09 -19.85 11.71
CA ALA A 4 -8.44 -18.62 11.97
C ALA A 4 -6.97 -18.73 12.06
N ALA A 5 -6.47 -19.88 12.26
CA ALA A 5 -5.04 -20.03 12.38
C ALA A 5 -4.30 -19.96 11.07
N VAL A 6 -5.00 -20.05 9.96
CA VAL A 6 -4.34 -20.05 8.68
C VAL A 6 -4.11 -18.64 8.20
N PRO A 7 -2.86 -18.22 8.01
CA PRO A 7 -2.59 -16.88 7.52
C PRO A 7 -3.16 -16.72 6.13
N ARG A 8 -3.79 -15.60 5.92
CA ARG A 8 -4.29 -15.31 4.60
C ARG A 8 -3.16 -14.80 3.75
N ALA A 9 -2.97 -15.37 2.60
CA ALA A 9 -2.00 -14.87 1.66
C ALA A 9 -2.45 -13.51 1.15
N ILE A 10 -1.52 -12.58 1.05
CA ILE A 10 -1.83 -11.26 0.54
C ILE A 10 -1.64 -11.28 -0.96
N ASP A 11 -2.66 -10.83 -1.66
CA ASP A 11 -2.63 -10.78 -3.12
C ASP A 11 -2.01 -9.45 -3.55
N TYR A 12 -0.78 -9.51 -4.03
CA TYR A 12 -0.06 -8.32 -4.48
C TYR A 12 -0.82 -7.57 -5.56
N ASP A 13 -1.46 -8.30 -6.48
CA ASP A 13 -2.18 -7.64 -7.56
C ASP A 13 -3.39 -6.89 -7.03
N ALA A 14 -4.07 -7.47 -6.06
CA ALA A 14 -5.22 -6.81 -5.46
C ALA A 14 -4.80 -5.56 -4.70
N VAL A 15 -3.68 -5.63 -3.98
CA VAL A 15 -3.17 -4.47 -3.26
C VAL A 15 -2.75 -3.38 -4.23
N THR A 16 -2.02 -3.75 -5.27
CA THR A 16 -1.61 -2.80 -6.29
C THR A 16 -2.82 -2.11 -6.90
N GLY A 17 -3.83 -2.89 -7.28
CA GLY A 17 -5.03 -2.32 -7.86
C GLY A 17 -5.77 -1.38 -6.92
N ALA A 18 -5.82 -1.73 -5.65
CA ALA A 18 -6.47 -0.88 -4.66
C ALA A 18 -5.73 0.44 -4.49
N LEU A 19 -4.40 0.40 -4.49
CA LEU A 19 -3.61 1.62 -4.39
C LEU A 19 -3.73 2.47 -5.64
N GLU A 20 -3.75 1.83 -6.81
CA GLU A 20 -3.91 2.56 -8.06
C GLU A 20 -5.28 3.19 -8.21
N ALA A 21 -6.26 2.66 -7.51
CA ALA A 21 -7.61 3.22 -7.54
C ALA A 21 -7.77 4.46 -6.66
N LEU A 22 -6.77 4.77 -5.84
CA LEU A 22 -6.85 5.98 -5.02
C LEU A 22 -6.78 7.22 -5.89
N PRO A 23 -7.50 8.28 -5.50
CA PRO A 23 -7.59 9.48 -6.34
C PRO A 23 -6.21 10.07 -6.62
N GLY A 24 -5.93 10.33 -7.89
CA GLY A 24 -4.70 10.96 -8.31
C GLY A 24 -3.53 10.03 -8.53
N VAL A 25 -3.61 8.79 -8.08
CA VAL A 25 -2.53 7.84 -8.26
C VAL A 25 -2.54 7.32 -9.69
N THR A 26 -1.43 7.47 -10.40
CA THR A 26 -1.30 6.97 -11.76
C THR A 26 -0.47 5.71 -11.85
N LYS A 27 0.36 5.45 -10.85
CA LYS A 27 1.22 4.29 -10.88
C LYS A 27 1.66 3.96 -9.47
N VAL A 28 1.84 2.68 -9.21
CA VAL A 28 2.43 2.19 -7.96
C VAL A 28 3.67 1.40 -8.33
N HIS A 29 4.79 1.66 -7.65
CA HIS A 29 5.98 0.87 -7.87
C HIS A 29 6.73 0.65 -6.57
N ASP A 30 7.71 -0.23 -6.61
CA ASP A 30 8.49 -0.62 -5.42
C ASP A 30 7.57 -1.05 -4.28
N LEU A 31 6.55 -1.82 -4.62
CA LEU A 31 5.64 -2.35 -3.62
C LEU A 31 6.27 -3.58 -2.97
N HIS A 32 6.45 -3.50 -1.67
CA HIS A 32 6.98 -4.61 -0.88
C HIS A 32 6.04 -4.87 0.28
N ILE A 33 5.72 -6.14 0.50
CA ILE A 33 4.90 -6.56 1.61
C ILE A 33 5.58 -7.75 2.25
N TRP A 34 5.82 -7.68 3.56
CA TRP A 34 6.38 -8.84 4.26
C TRP A 34 5.79 -8.92 5.65
N PRO A 35 5.70 -10.15 6.17
CA PRO A 35 5.18 -10.32 7.52
C PRO A 35 6.19 -9.85 8.54
N MET A 36 5.69 -9.23 9.58
CA MET A 36 6.53 -8.85 10.68
C MET A 36 6.17 -9.74 11.84
N SER A 37 7.08 -10.61 12.15
CA SER A 37 6.91 -11.47 13.28
C SER A 37 5.67 -12.32 13.18
N THR A 38 4.61 -11.97 13.87
CA THR A 38 3.51 -12.89 13.98
C THR A 38 2.19 -12.35 13.56
N THR A 39 2.03 -11.05 13.50
CA THR A 39 0.67 -10.58 13.42
C THR A 39 0.35 -9.69 12.25
N GLU A 40 1.18 -8.73 11.97
CA GLU A 40 0.79 -7.73 10.99
C GLU A 40 1.84 -7.57 9.91
N PRO A 41 1.44 -7.72 8.67
CA PRO A 41 2.38 -7.44 7.59
C PRO A 41 2.71 -5.97 7.52
N VAL A 42 3.87 -5.68 6.98
CA VAL A 42 4.34 -4.33 6.73
C VAL A 42 4.39 -4.12 5.23
N LEU A 43 3.94 -2.96 4.80
CA LEU A 43 3.95 -2.61 3.39
C LEU A 43 4.75 -1.33 3.19
N THR A 44 5.55 -1.29 2.15
CA THR A 44 6.11 -0.05 1.64
C THR A 44 5.79 0.04 0.17
N ALA A 45 5.53 1.25 -0.31
CA ALA A 45 5.20 1.45 -1.71
C ALA A 45 5.46 2.90 -2.10
N HIS A 46 5.72 3.08 -3.39
CA HIS A 46 5.84 4.41 -3.98
C HIS A 46 4.61 4.65 -4.84
N LEU A 47 3.95 5.77 -4.59
CA LEU A 47 2.75 6.17 -5.33
C LEU A 47 3.09 7.36 -6.20
N VAL A 48 2.87 7.23 -7.49
CA VAL A 48 3.08 8.35 -8.40
C VAL A 48 1.80 9.16 -8.48
N ILE A 49 1.87 10.40 -8.01
CA ILE A 49 0.74 11.32 -8.02
C ILE A 49 1.22 12.60 -8.67
N PRO A 50 1.01 12.73 -9.99
CA PRO A 50 1.57 13.88 -10.74
C PRO A 50 1.12 15.24 -10.25
N THR A 51 -0.04 15.32 -9.62
CA THR A 51 -0.53 16.60 -9.11
C THR A 51 0.14 17.02 -7.80
N GLY A 52 0.98 16.16 -7.27
CA GLY A 52 1.71 16.47 -6.05
C GLY A 52 1.16 15.77 -4.82
N HIS A 53 1.82 15.98 -3.71
CA HIS A 53 1.44 15.32 -2.46
C HIS A 53 0.04 15.76 -2.03
N PRO A 54 -0.88 14.81 -1.86
CA PRO A 54 -2.26 15.16 -1.58
C PRO A 54 -2.55 15.45 -0.11
N GLY A 55 -1.53 15.31 0.75
CA GLY A 55 -1.70 15.67 2.14
C GLY A 55 -1.87 14.47 3.06
N ASP A 56 -1.82 14.75 4.35
CA ASP A 56 -1.85 13.70 5.36
C ASP A 56 -3.17 12.96 5.40
N GLY A 57 -4.26 13.63 5.07
CA GLY A 57 -5.56 12.99 5.08
C GLY A 57 -5.65 11.87 4.05
N PHE A 58 -5.06 12.08 2.90
CA PHE A 58 -5.00 11.05 1.87
C PHE A 58 -4.21 9.83 2.35
N LEU A 59 -3.05 10.08 2.95
CA LEU A 59 -2.22 8.98 3.43
C LEU A 59 -2.91 8.22 4.56
N ALA A 60 -3.61 8.93 5.44
CA ALA A 60 -4.35 8.29 6.50
C ALA A 60 -5.45 7.40 5.94
N ALA A 61 -6.18 7.89 4.94
CA ALA A 61 -7.23 7.11 4.32
C ALA A 61 -6.68 5.88 3.62
N ALA A 62 -5.53 6.02 2.97
CA ALA A 62 -4.89 4.89 2.32
C ALA A 62 -4.49 3.83 3.33
N ARG A 63 -3.94 4.25 4.47
CA ARG A 63 -3.56 3.29 5.51
C ARG A 63 -4.77 2.58 6.11
N VAL A 64 -5.88 3.29 6.28
CA VAL A 64 -7.11 2.67 6.78
C VAL A 64 -7.61 1.64 5.78
N MET A 65 -7.60 1.97 4.50
CA MET A 65 -8.02 1.04 3.48
C MET A 65 -7.16 -0.23 3.48
N LEU A 66 -5.85 -0.09 3.61
CA LEU A 66 -4.95 -1.24 3.62
C LEU A 66 -5.20 -2.11 4.85
N ARG A 67 -5.47 -1.50 6.00
CA ARG A 67 -5.77 -2.26 7.20
C ARG A 67 -7.11 -2.98 7.08
N ASP A 68 -8.13 -2.26 6.62
CA ASP A 68 -9.47 -2.81 6.62
C ASP A 68 -9.66 -3.87 5.55
N ARG A 69 -9.05 -3.71 4.40
CA ARG A 69 -9.25 -4.64 3.29
C ARG A 69 -8.22 -5.75 3.24
N PHE A 70 -7.01 -5.49 3.73
CA PHE A 70 -5.92 -6.45 3.55
C PHE A 70 -5.23 -6.82 4.85
N ALA A 71 -5.70 -6.30 5.96
CA ALA A 71 -5.12 -6.56 7.28
C ALA A 71 -3.65 -6.15 7.36
N ILE A 72 -3.27 -5.11 6.62
CA ILE A 72 -1.90 -4.61 6.64
C ILE A 72 -1.82 -3.53 7.71
N GLY A 73 -1.13 -3.86 8.82
CA GLY A 73 -1.11 -2.99 9.98
C GLY A 73 -0.17 -1.81 9.88
N HIS A 74 0.90 -1.95 9.10
CA HIS A 74 1.87 -0.87 8.95
C HIS A 74 2.12 -0.62 7.48
N ALA A 75 1.95 0.62 7.04
CA ALA A 75 2.19 0.97 5.65
C ALA A 75 2.95 2.27 5.60
N THR A 76 4.06 2.27 4.89
CA THR A 76 4.81 3.47 4.58
C THR A 76 4.65 3.76 3.11
N LEU A 77 4.08 4.90 2.80
CA LEU A 77 3.78 5.29 1.44
C LEU A 77 4.57 6.53 1.10
N GLN A 78 5.33 6.45 0.02
CA GLN A 78 6.08 7.60 -0.47
C GLN A 78 5.38 8.13 -1.71
N VAL A 79 5.13 9.42 -1.74
CA VAL A 79 4.47 10.05 -2.88
C VAL A 79 5.53 10.65 -3.78
N GLU A 80 5.41 10.35 -5.08
CA GLU A 80 6.30 10.89 -6.09
C GLU A 80 5.46 11.60 -7.13
N MET A 81 6.00 12.66 -7.69
CA MET A 81 5.23 13.45 -8.64
C MET A 81 5.35 12.95 -10.07
N GLY A 82 6.09 11.90 -10.27
CA GLY A 82 6.25 11.36 -11.61
C GLY A 82 7.61 11.69 -12.16
N GLY A 83 7.74 11.54 -13.45
CA GLY A 83 9.04 11.66 -14.05
C GLY A 83 9.82 10.38 -13.88
N ASP A 84 11.09 10.44 -14.17
CA ASP A 84 11.91 9.25 -14.11
C ASP A 84 12.25 8.87 -12.70
N CYS A 85 12.02 7.62 -12.40
CA CYS A 85 12.40 7.12 -11.12
C CYS A 85 13.80 6.53 -11.25
N VAL A 86 14.78 7.38 -11.08
CA VAL A 86 16.15 6.98 -11.34
C VAL A 86 16.62 5.90 -10.39
N ALA A 87 16.09 5.90 -9.20
CA ALA A 87 16.53 4.98 -8.18
C ALA A 87 15.70 3.71 -8.10
N CYS A 88 14.76 3.55 -8.96
CA CYS A 88 13.87 2.39 -8.89
C CYS A 88 14.55 1.11 -9.38
#